data_ac484cd3aebd971b5a9fa1e70ba527e5
#
_entry.id   ac484cd3aebd971b5a9fa1e70ba527e5
#
_cell.length_a   1.000
_cell.length_b   1.000
_cell.length_c   1.000
_cell.angle_alpha   90.00
_cell.angle_beta   90.00
_cell.angle_gamma   90.00
#
_symmetry.space_group_name_H-M   'P 1'
#
loop_
_entity.id
_entity.type
_entity.pdbx_description
1 polymer ?
#
loop_
_entity_poly.entity_id
_entity_poly.type
_entity_poly.pdbx_seq_one_letter_code
_entity_poly.pdbx_strand_id
1 'polypeptide(L)'
;EKNAWAGKTEGISYEYSSPNYGKVLSAYALIRDADNNPVALVGADYELSKIYHEIIYGIISKMSIVLIVLIGIFCVIALFIKKKIYEPITFLFEHMRNYISNKSEDSRSFEPIRMDTNDEIQRLADFFNEMVEDVDNYVERIKLLAGEQAKSATELEVARRIQYGIIERKKEICLADDFMVSARMQSARQVGGDFYDSFLLKNGDVCVCIGDVSGKGIAAALFMVFAKTLIREKMMDIPDLNQAVTAVNLEICNSNPEGMFITAFIAVFEQDSDSFRYVNAGHNKPVLIHNGKAEFMECKTGIALGVFDDVEYEQGEYAFPDGEILYLYTDGVTEAINKEKQFFGDENLLHACSAPENAEKEVLSDAGSTPENAEKEVLSDAGSVPEDTATEVCERAVSALKTFIGTDTEQFDDITMVVLKRHDRYLELAHDMSELDRIRQYIFAFPYDEALKKKIFLVCDEIFSNIVSYSGAEHIQLRCSKNNDHINVVFTDDGAEFNSLENNTEKEFEDFDTGGMGLMLVKKMCSDMKYHYTDGKNVLVLEFTE
;
A
#
# COMPACT_ATOMS: atom_id res chain seq x y z
N GLU A 1 -108.62 5.99 49.44
CA GLU A 1 -109.73 6.23 50.46
C GLU A 1 -110.67 5.10 50.52
N LYS A 2 -111.33 4.70 49.44
CA LYS A 2 -112.39 3.60 49.46
C LYS A 2 -111.88 2.31 49.98
N ASN A 3 -110.70 1.92 49.69
CA ASN A 3 -110.05 0.62 50.20
C ASN A 3 -109.67 0.72 51.67
N ALA A 4 -109.18 1.92 52.10
CA ALA A 4 -108.86 2.17 53.50
C ALA A 4 -110.20 2.17 54.35
N TRP A 5 -111.29 2.80 53.88
CA TRP A 5 -112.58 2.78 54.54
C TRP A 5 -113.19 1.40 54.62
N ALA A 6 -112.99 0.59 53.63
CA ALA A 6 -113.43 -0.79 53.63
C ALA A 6 -112.63 -1.74 54.56
N GLY A 7 -111.62 -1.21 55.30
CA GLY A 7 -110.74 -2.00 56.15
C GLY A 7 -109.84 -2.97 55.42
N LYS A 8 -109.66 -2.79 54.09
CA LYS A 8 -108.85 -3.69 53.24
C LYS A 8 -107.37 -3.39 53.28
N THR A 9 -107.00 -2.13 53.69
CA THR A 9 -105.66 -1.69 53.67
C THR A 9 -105.43 -0.62 54.78
N GLU A 10 -105.07 -0.97 55.98
CA GLU A 10 -104.58 -0.04 57.00
C GLU A 10 -103.07 0.24 56.71
N GLY A 11 -102.67 1.50 56.78
CA GLY A 11 -101.30 1.92 56.65
C GLY A 11 -100.72 1.94 55.18
N ILE A 12 -101.60 1.79 54.16
CA ILE A 12 -101.13 1.79 52.79
C ILE A 12 -100.93 3.24 52.36
N SER A 13 -99.75 3.61 51.88
CA SER A 13 -99.48 4.84 51.27
C SER A 13 -99.66 4.77 49.74
N TYR A 14 -100.37 5.73 49.15
CA TYR A 14 -100.52 5.83 47.73
C TYR A 14 -99.93 7.13 47.19
N GLU A 15 -99.24 6.99 46.09
CA GLU A 15 -98.82 8.19 45.35
C GLU A 15 -99.97 8.66 44.44
N TYR A 16 -100.33 9.92 44.58
CA TYR A 16 -101.31 10.54 43.65
C TYR A 16 -100.96 11.98 43.39
N SER A 17 -101.49 12.53 42.29
CA SER A 17 -101.26 13.93 41.91
C SER A 17 -102.34 14.79 42.49
N SER A 18 -102.06 15.64 43.46
CA SER A 18 -102.97 16.62 44.01
C SER A 18 -102.96 17.91 43.15
N PRO A 19 -104.12 18.50 42.85
CA PRO A 19 -104.16 19.72 42.09
C PRO A 19 -103.43 20.91 42.79
N ASN A 20 -103.44 20.90 44.12
CA ASN A 20 -102.84 21.99 44.94
C ASN A 20 -101.37 21.70 45.44
N TYR A 21 -100.99 20.47 45.53
CA TYR A 21 -99.74 20.09 46.17
C TYR A 21 -98.86 19.18 45.27
N GLY A 22 -99.26 18.99 43.99
CA GLY A 22 -98.51 18.12 43.12
C GLY A 22 -98.62 16.64 43.49
N LYS A 23 -97.48 15.94 43.34
CA LYS A 23 -97.39 14.55 43.76
C LYS A 23 -97.19 14.42 45.27
N VAL A 24 -98.20 13.74 45.94
CA VAL A 24 -98.16 13.51 47.40
C VAL A 24 -98.20 12.00 47.73
N LEU A 25 -97.60 11.66 48.79
CA LEU A 25 -97.69 10.34 49.41
C LEU A 25 -98.67 10.44 50.57
N SER A 26 -99.84 9.75 50.44
CA SER A 26 -100.86 9.83 51.46
C SER A 26 -100.97 8.54 52.21
N ALA A 27 -101.01 8.66 53.55
CA ALA A 27 -101.17 7.56 54.45
C ALA A 27 -102.61 7.72 55.13
N TYR A 28 -103.32 6.67 55.20
CA TYR A 28 -104.71 6.70 55.77
C TYR A 28 -104.79 5.76 56.97
N ALA A 29 -105.33 6.22 58.09
CA ALA A 29 -105.62 5.44 59.23
C ALA A 29 -107.09 5.52 59.51
N LEU A 30 -107.71 4.37 59.82
CA LEU A 30 -109.15 4.28 60.05
C LEU A 30 -109.37 4.42 61.60
N ILE A 31 -110.23 5.37 61.96
CA ILE A 31 -110.68 5.48 63.34
C ILE A 31 -111.97 4.65 63.48
N ARG A 32 -111.98 3.84 64.57
CA ARG A 32 -113.06 2.92 64.85
C ARG A 32 -113.69 3.29 66.19
N ASP A 33 -114.95 3.03 66.34
CA ASP A 33 -115.70 3.20 67.62
C ASP A 33 -115.38 1.97 68.59
N ALA A 34 -116.05 2.02 69.78
CA ALA A 34 -115.92 0.94 70.78
C ALA A 34 -116.41 -0.42 70.27
N ASP A 35 -117.27 -0.44 69.27
CA ASP A 35 -117.83 -1.68 68.66
C ASP A 35 -117.02 -2.07 67.40
N ASN A 36 -115.90 -1.44 67.15
CA ASN A 36 -114.98 -1.73 66.04
C ASN A 36 -115.51 -1.31 64.63
N ASN A 37 -116.61 -0.45 64.57
CA ASN A 37 -117.09 0.08 63.29
C ASN A 37 -116.29 1.27 62.85
N PRO A 38 -116.05 1.44 61.54
CA PRO A 38 -115.31 2.59 61.02
C PRO A 38 -116.08 3.89 61.20
N VAL A 39 -115.55 4.87 61.92
CA VAL A 39 -116.24 6.14 62.22
C VAL A 39 -115.62 7.28 61.43
N ALA A 40 -114.34 7.29 61.23
CA ALA A 40 -113.62 8.32 60.47
C ALA A 40 -112.36 7.78 59.80
N LEU A 41 -111.94 8.42 58.77
CA LEU A 41 -110.67 8.17 58.11
C LEU A 41 -109.76 9.42 58.25
N VAL A 42 -108.62 9.25 58.84
CA VAL A 42 -107.63 10.28 58.93
C VAL A 42 -106.62 10.06 57.84
N GLY A 43 -106.44 11.03 57.01
CA GLY A 43 -105.40 11.02 55.98
C GLY A 43 -104.29 12.00 56.35
N ALA A 44 -103.13 11.60 56.14
CA ALA A 44 -101.94 12.49 56.19
C ALA A 44 -101.22 12.47 54.87
N ASP A 45 -101.18 13.64 54.26
CA ASP A 45 -100.47 13.85 52.96
C ASP A 45 -99.09 14.41 53.17
N TYR A 46 -98.11 13.74 52.63
CA TYR A 46 -96.75 14.22 52.62
C TYR A 46 -96.30 14.55 51.19
N GLU A 47 -95.82 15.73 50.93
CA GLU A 47 -95.43 16.23 49.60
C GLU A 47 -94.15 15.45 49.12
N LEU A 48 -94.31 14.70 48.05
CA LEU A 48 -93.24 13.85 47.51
C LEU A 48 -92.02 14.64 47.10
N SER A 49 -92.23 15.86 46.68
CA SER A 49 -91.19 16.78 46.29
C SER A 49 -90.24 17.06 47.45
N LYS A 50 -90.78 17.16 48.67
CA LYS A 50 -89.94 17.37 49.90
C LYS A 50 -89.11 16.10 50.25
N ILE A 51 -89.73 14.95 50.12
CA ILE A 51 -89.01 13.67 50.35
C ILE A 51 -87.86 13.54 49.35
N TYR A 52 -88.10 13.76 48.10
CA TYR A 52 -87.07 13.71 47.07
C TYR A 52 -85.97 14.76 47.32
N HIS A 53 -86.35 15.98 47.69
CA HIS A 53 -85.36 17.02 48.03
C HIS A 53 -84.48 16.61 49.23
N GLU A 54 -85.06 16.16 50.31
CA GLU A 54 -84.26 15.70 51.50
C GLU A 54 -83.42 14.53 51.19
N ILE A 55 -83.88 13.52 50.47
CA ILE A 55 -83.10 12.32 50.11
C ILE A 55 -82.02 12.70 49.11
N ILE A 56 -82.31 13.44 48.06
CA ILE A 56 -81.34 13.89 47.06
C ILE A 56 -80.28 14.77 47.69
N TYR A 57 -80.67 15.73 48.54
CA TYR A 57 -79.76 16.60 49.22
C TYR A 57 -78.84 15.82 50.21
N GLY A 58 -79.43 14.86 50.90
CA GLY A 58 -78.68 13.96 51.78
C GLY A 58 -77.69 13.08 51.04
N ILE A 59 -78.05 12.59 49.85
CA ILE A 59 -77.17 11.81 48.96
C ILE A 59 -76.04 12.70 48.40
N ILE A 60 -76.42 13.87 47.83
CA ILE A 60 -75.45 14.80 47.26
C ILE A 60 -74.43 15.27 48.33
N SER A 61 -74.91 15.63 49.51
CA SER A 61 -74.04 16.04 50.61
C SER A 61 -73.05 14.96 51.01
N LYS A 62 -73.52 13.71 51.16
CA LYS A 62 -72.61 12.59 51.50
C LYS A 62 -71.65 12.28 50.37
N MET A 63 -72.11 12.31 49.13
CA MET A 63 -71.26 12.13 47.95
C MET A 63 -70.22 13.23 47.85
N SER A 64 -70.57 14.48 48.14
CA SER A 64 -69.61 15.60 48.14
C SER A 64 -68.52 15.43 49.17
N ILE A 65 -68.84 14.94 50.36
CA ILE A 65 -67.85 14.66 51.42
C ILE A 65 -66.92 13.54 50.97
N VAL A 66 -67.45 12.47 50.40
CA VAL A 66 -66.66 11.34 49.86
C VAL A 66 -65.71 11.84 48.76
N LEU A 67 -66.23 12.65 47.84
CA LEU A 67 -65.44 13.23 46.74
C LEU A 67 -64.28 14.10 47.27
N ILE A 68 -64.54 14.95 48.27
CA ILE A 68 -63.51 15.80 48.90
C ILE A 68 -62.43 14.96 49.54
N VAL A 69 -62.80 13.89 50.26
CA VAL A 69 -61.86 12.94 50.86
C VAL A 69 -61.03 12.22 49.80
N LEU A 70 -61.66 11.77 48.69
CA LEU A 70 -60.94 11.12 47.58
C LEU A 70 -59.97 12.07 46.91
N ILE A 71 -60.35 13.33 46.66
CA ILE A 71 -59.47 14.37 46.11
C ILE A 71 -58.31 14.62 47.08
N GLY A 72 -58.57 14.68 48.38
CA GLY A 72 -57.51 14.85 49.40
C GLY A 72 -56.51 13.69 49.38
N ILE A 73 -57.01 12.45 49.33
CA ILE A 73 -56.13 11.26 49.22
C ILE A 73 -55.34 11.31 47.90
N PHE A 74 -55.98 11.61 46.79
CA PHE A 74 -55.31 11.74 45.48
C PHE A 74 -54.21 12.82 45.52
N CYS A 75 -54.44 13.98 46.08
CA CYS A 75 -53.46 15.01 46.26
C CYS A 75 -52.25 14.55 47.10
N VAL A 76 -52.47 13.85 48.19
CA VAL A 76 -51.43 13.30 49.04
C VAL A 76 -50.60 12.28 48.27
N ILE A 77 -51.25 11.36 47.54
CA ILE A 77 -50.56 10.36 46.69
C ILE A 77 -49.77 11.04 45.59
N ALA A 78 -50.34 12.04 44.91
CA ALA A 78 -49.68 12.78 43.84
C ALA A 78 -48.42 13.51 44.36
N LEU A 79 -48.52 14.16 45.52
CA LEU A 79 -47.35 14.81 46.19
C LEU A 79 -46.30 13.80 46.59
N PHE A 80 -46.70 12.65 47.07
CA PHE A 80 -45.80 11.56 47.44
C PHE A 80 -45.03 11.04 46.21
N ILE A 81 -45.77 10.70 45.11
CA ILE A 81 -45.18 10.25 43.85
C ILE A 81 -44.21 11.32 43.29
N LYS A 82 -44.63 12.59 43.28
CA LYS A 82 -43.82 13.68 42.78
C LYS A 82 -42.48 13.71 43.53
N LYS A 83 -42.51 13.73 44.88
CA LYS A 83 -41.30 13.91 45.71
C LYS A 83 -40.42 12.66 45.78
N LYS A 84 -41.02 11.45 45.79
CA LYS A 84 -40.27 10.19 46.01
C LYS A 84 -39.87 9.48 44.72
N ILE A 85 -40.54 9.76 43.60
CA ILE A 85 -40.29 9.07 42.34
C ILE A 85 -39.88 10.04 41.25
N TYR A 86 -40.71 11.07 40.99
CA TYR A 86 -40.51 11.93 39.81
C TYR A 86 -39.26 12.81 39.93
N GLU A 87 -39.09 13.52 41.04
CA GLU A 87 -37.95 14.41 41.27
C GLU A 87 -36.60 13.65 41.27
N PRO A 88 -36.43 12.51 41.94
CA PRO A 88 -35.19 11.74 41.88
C PRO A 88 -34.88 11.19 40.50
N ILE A 89 -35.86 10.67 39.75
CA ILE A 89 -35.67 10.17 38.41
C ILE A 89 -35.27 11.31 37.44
N THR A 90 -35.93 12.47 37.55
CA THR A 90 -35.59 13.63 36.74
C THR A 90 -34.18 14.10 37.00
N PHE A 91 -33.79 14.17 38.28
CA PHE A 91 -32.43 14.54 38.68
C PHE A 91 -31.39 13.56 38.09
N LEU A 92 -31.62 12.29 38.21
CA LEU A 92 -30.75 11.26 37.63
C LEU A 92 -30.64 11.41 36.10
N PHE A 93 -31.77 11.57 35.42
CA PHE A 93 -31.82 11.74 33.97
C PHE A 93 -31.07 13.00 33.48
N GLU A 94 -31.22 14.11 34.17
CA GLU A 94 -30.49 15.36 33.86
C GLU A 94 -28.98 15.20 34.02
N HIS A 95 -28.50 14.52 35.05
CA HIS A 95 -27.08 14.25 35.26
C HIS A 95 -26.53 13.27 34.22
N MET A 96 -27.28 12.25 33.87
CA MET A 96 -26.91 11.32 32.77
C MET A 96 -26.82 12.06 31.43
N ARG A 97 -27.80 12.92 31.14
CA ARG A 97 -27.81 13.71 29.91
C ARG A 97 -26.63 14.69 29.85
N ASN A 98 -26.34 15.36 30.97
CA ASN A 98 -25.21 16.29 31.04
C ASN A 98 -23.87 15.56 30.86
N TYR A 99 -23.71 14.36 31.42
CA TYR A 99 -22.52 13.54 31.18
C TYR A 99 -22.33 13.23 29.69
N ILE A 100 -23.39 12.79 29.01
CA ILE A 100 -23.35 12.48 27.57
C ILE A 100 -23.05 13.72 26.73
N SER A 101 -23.68 14.85 27.04
CA SER A 101 -23.55 16.09 26.26
C SER A 101 -22.18 16.77 26.45
N ASN A 102 -21.58 16.67 27.61
CA ASN A 102 -20.31 17.31 27.94
C ASN A 102 -19.07 16.44 27.62
N LYS A 103 -19.26 15.22 27.14
CA LYS A 103 -18.16 14.30 26.82
C LYS A 103 -17.36 14.70 25.58
N SER A 104 -17.78 15.73 24.82
CA SER A 104 -17.11 16.19 23.61
C SER A 104 -16.05 17.27 23.81
N GLU A 105 -15.97 17.91 24.98
CA GLU A 105 -15.01 18.97 25.24
C GLU A 105 -14.38 18.82 26.63
N ASP A 106 -13.12 18.39 26.61
CA ASP A 106 -12.18 18.37 27.74
C ASP A 106 -12.61 17.59 29.00
N SER A 107 -11.75 16.69 29.40
CA SER A 107 -11.81 15.77 30.53
C SER A 107 -12.15 16.51 31.87
N ARG A 108 -13.41 16.88 32.06
CA ARG A 108 -13.90 17.21 33.40
C ARG A 108 -14.26 15.90 34.09
N SER A 109 -13.66 15.70 35.24
CA SER A 109 -13.95 14.56 36.10
C SER A 109 -15.46 14.45 36.31
N PHE A 110 -16.05 13.32 36.02
CA PHE A 110 -17.43 12.99 36.37
C PHE A 110 -17.59 13.14 37.90
N GLU A 111 -18.54 13.97 38.34
CA GLU A 111 -18.94 14.01 39.76
C GLU A 111 -19.97 12.88 39.98
N PRO A 112 -19.69 11.91 40.87
CA PRO A 112 -20.60 10.82 41.11
C PRO A 112 -21.97 11.32 41.61
N ILE A 113 -23.04 10.79 41.04
CA ILE A 113 -24.40 11.08 41.42
C ILE A 113 -24.63 10.50 42.82
N ARG A 114 -24.88 11.38 43.82
CA ARG A 114 -25.20 10.97 45.17
C ARG A 114 -26.70 11.09 45.41
N MET A 115 -27.35 9.99 45.71
CA MET A 115 -28.77 9.92 46.06
C MET A 115 -28.93 9.20 47.40
N ASP A 116 -29.90 9.66 48.21
CA ASP A 116 -30.19 9.09 49.52
C ASP A 116 -31.69 8.71 49.57
N THR A 117 -32.08 7.84 48.66
CA THR A 117 -33.48 7.37 48.52
C THR A 117 -33.71 6.01 49.18
N ASN A 118 -32.63 5.26 49.43
CA ASN A 118 -32.63 3.89 50.02
C ASN A 118 -33.55 2.92 49.28
N ASP A 119 -33.66 3.05 47.96
CA ASP A 119 -34.52 2.28 47.07
C ASP A 119 -33.82 1.89 45.74
N GLU A 120 -34.61 1.38 44.78
CA GLU A 120 -34.13 0.98 43.46
C GLU A 120 -33.52 2.17 42.66
N ILE A 121 -33.96 3.41 42.94
CA ILE A 121 -33.47 4.59 42.24
C ILE A 121 -32.03 4.90 42.67
N GLN A 122 -31.73 4.76 43.96
CA GLN A 122 -30.35 4.89 44.44
C GLN A 122 -29.44 3.85 43.82
N ARG A 123 -29.89 2.55 43.79
CA ARG A 123 -29.12 1.49 43.17
C ARG A 123 -28.84 1.77 41.70
N LEU A 124 -29.81 2.37 40.98
CA LEU A 124 -29.63 2.78 39.58
C LEU A 124 -28.57 3.88 39.43
N ALA A 125 -28.55 4.84 40.36
CA ALA A 125 -27.51 5.89 40.39
C ALA A 125 -26.12 5.28 40.67
N ASP A 126 -26.02 4.33 41.59
CA ASP A 126 -24.78 3.64 41.91
C ASP A 126 -24.25 2.85 40.71
N PHE A 127 -25.10 2.08 40.04
CA PHE A 127 -24.73 1.38 38.79
C PHE A 127 -24.31 2.32 37.69
N PHE A 128 -24.97 3.48 37.57
CA PHE A 128 -24.57 4.47 36.59
C PHE A 128 -23.18 5.03 36.88
N ASN A 129 -22.89 5.34 38.16
CA ASN A 129 -21.57 5.80 38.58
C ASN A 129 -20.48 4.77 38.26
N GLU A 130 -20.70 3.51 38.58
CA GLU A 130 -19.78 2.39 38.27
C GLU A 130 -19.56 2.24 36.77
N MET A 131 -20.64 2.30 35.98
CA MET A 131 -20.56 2.23 34.51
C MET A 131 -19.74 3.41 33.94
N VAL A 132 -19.91 4.62 34.48
CA VAL A 132 -19.14 5.80 34.03
C VAL A 132 -17.67 5.62 34.35
N GLU A 133 -17.32 5.17 35.55
CA GLU A 133 -15.94 4.91 35.96
C GLU A 133 -15.29 3.85 35.07
N ASP A 134 -15.98 2.77 34.77
CA ASP A 134 -15.51 1.72 33.85
C ASP A 134 -15.27 2.28 32.44
N VAL A 135 -16.21 3.06 31.91
CA VAL A 135 -16.08 3.67 30.57
C VAL A 135 -14.89 4.62 30.53
N ASP A 136 -14.69 5.44 31.55
CA ASP A 136 -13.58 6.38 31.59
C ASP A 136 -12.22 5.65 31.68
N ASN A 137 -12.14 4.58 32.47
CA ASN A 137 -10.97 3.69 32.52
C ASN A 137 -10.69 3.01 31.16
N TYR A 138 -11.72 2.54 30.44
CA TYR A 138 -11.57 1.99 29.10
C TYR A 138 -11.06 3.04 28.10
N VAL A 139 -11.61 4.24 28.14
CA VAL A 139 -11.18 5.36 27.25
C VAL A 139 -9.72 5.74 27.49
N GLU A 140 -9.31 5.83 28.76
CA GLU A 140 -7.92 6.13 29.10
C GLU A 140 -6.97 5.02 28.63
N ARG A 141 -7.35 3.76 28.81
CA ARG A 141 -6.57 2.61 28.32
C ARG A 141 -6.46 2.58 26.80
N ILE A 142 -7.55 2.91 26.08
CA ILE A 142 -7.52 3.00 24.61
C ILE A 142 -6.59 4.14 24.17
N LYS A 143 -6.62 5.32 24.82
CA LYS A 143 -5.73 6.43 24.52
C LYS A 143 -4.26 6.07 24.74
N LEU A 144 -3.95 5.37 25.82
CA LEU A 144 -2.60 4.90 26.10
C LEU A 144 -2.11 3.94 25.02
N LEU A 145 -2.91 2.92 24.69
CA LEU A 145 -2.57 1.95 23.65
C LEU A 145 -2.43 2.59 22.27
N ALA A 146 -3.31 3.52 21.93
CA ALA A 146 -3.20 4.27 20.67
C ALA A 146 -1.92 5.13 20.63
N GLY A 147 -1.54 5.75 21.77
CA GLY A 147 -0.29 6.49 21.88
C GLY A 147 0.95 5.61 21.71
N GLU A 148 0.96 4.43 22.32
CA GLU A 148 2.04 3.44 22.17
C GLU A 148 2.14 2.93 20.71
N GLN A 149 0.99 2.63 20.08
CA GLN A 149 0.96 2.23 18.67
C GLN A 149 1.47 3.34 17.73
N ALA A 150 1.06 4.58 17.95
CA ALA A 150 1.53 5.72 17.15
C ALA A 150 3.03 5.95 17.30
N LYS A 151 3.57 5.80 18.52
CA LYS A 151 5.02 5.87 18.75
C LYS A 151 5.76 4.75 18.05
N SER A 152 5.31 3.51 18.20
CA SER A 152 5.90 2.34 17.53
C SER A 152 5.87 2.48 16.00
N ALA A 153 4.75 2.96 15.42
CA ALA A 153 4.65 3.20 13.99
C ALA A 153 5.66 4.26 13.51
N THR A 154 5.89 5.32 14.31
CA THR A 154 6.88 6.36 13.98
C THR A 154 8.32 5.81 14.02
N GLU A 155 8.66 5.01 15.03
CA GLU A 155 9.97 4.36 15.16
C GLU A 155 10.23 3.40 13.98
N LEU A 156 9.23 2.63 13.58
CA LEU A 156 9.29 1.75 12.41
C LEU A 156 9.47 2.52 11.09
N GLU A 157 8.81 3.66 10.93
CA GLU A 157 8.98 4.49 9.73
C GLU A 157 10.40 5.09 9.65
N VAL A 158 10.99 5.44 10.79
CA VAL A 158 12.41 5.84 10.83
C VAL A 158 13.32 4.68 10.43
N ALA A 159 13.08 3.48 10.97
CA ALA A 159 13.84 2.27 10.61
C ALA A 159 13.73 1.97 9.11
N ARG A 160 12.52 2.09 8.53
CA ARG A 160 12.27 1.94 7.09
C ARG A 160 13.13 2.90 6.27
N ARG A 161 13.14 4.19 6.61
CA ARG A 161 13.95 5.18 5.88
C ARG A 161 15.45 4.90 5.96
N ILE A 162 15.94 4.42 7.10
CA ILE A 162 17.33 4.01 7.26
C ILE A 162 17.62 2.80 6.36
N GLN A 163 16.78 1.78 6.39
CA GLN A 163 16.91 0.58 5.58
C GLN A 163 16.95 0.89 4.09
N TYR A 164 15.98 1.69 3.59
CA TYR A 164 15.96 2.13 2.20
C TYR A 164 17.20 2.94 1.82
N GLY A 165 17.71 3.78 2.73
CA GLY A 165 18.95 4.52 2.49
C GLY A 165 20.21 3.64 2.38
N ILE A 166 20.18 2.43 2.96
CA ILE A 166 21.25 1.43 2.86
C ILE A 166 21.14 0.61 1.56
N ILE A 167 19.91 0.33 1.11
CA ILE A 167 19.65 -0.54 -0.04
C ILE A 167 19.60 0.27 -1.34
N GLU A 168 18.79 1.34 -1.40
CA GLU A 168 18.55 2.12 -2.61
C GLU A 168 19.52 3.31 -2.73
N ARG A 169 20.61 3.13 -3.45
CA ARG A 169 21.41 4.30 -3.85
C ARG A 169 21.05 4.86 -5.23
N LYS A 170 20.60 4.04 -6.18
CA LYS A 170 20.11 4.49 -7.52
C LYS A 170 19.21 3.40 -8.12
N LYS A 171 18.18 3.80 -8.85
CA LYS A 171 17.26 2.87 -9.56
C LYS A 171 17.93 2.14 -10.72
N GLU A 172 18.96 2.72 -11.28
CA GLU A 172 19.72 2.22 -12.39
C GLU A 172 21.20 2.56 -12.19
N ILE A 173 22.05 1.57 -12.25
CA ILE A 173 23.49 1.70 -11.99
C ILE A 173 24.23 1.08 -13.16
N CYS A 174 25.07 1.86 -13.83
CA CYS A 174 26.09 1.33 -14.71
C CYS A 174 27.26 0.87 -13.83
N LEU A 175 27.52 -0.43 -13.83
CA LEU A 175 28.61 -1.05 -13.11
C LEU A 175 29.62 -1.56 -14.14
N ALA A 176 30.82 -1.01 -14.15
CA ALA A 176 31.78 -1.21 -15.22
C ALA A 176 31.22 -0.81 -16.60
N ASP A 177 32.03 -0.92 -17.61
CA ASP A 177 31.69 -0.45 -18.95
C ASP A 177 30.59 -1.27 -19.65
N ASP A 178 30.41 -2.51 -19.20
CA ASP A 178 29.65 -3.52 -19.93
C ASP A 178 28.35 -3.96 -19.20
N PHE A 179 28.03 -3.45 -18.00
CA PHE A 179 26.90 -3.96 -17.20
C PHE A 179 25.97 -2.87 -16.73
N MET A 180 24.70 -3.01 -17.07
CA MET A 180 23.59 -2.19 -16.56
C MET A 180 22.77 -3.00 -15.57
N VAL A 181 22.57 -2.46 -14.37
CA VAL A 181 21.73 -3.06 -13.33
C VAL A 181 20.52 -2.18 -13.07
N SER A 182 19.33 -2.74 -13.16
CA SER A 182 18.08 -2.13 -12.72
C SER A 182 17.48 -2.95 -11.59
N ALA A 183 17.06 -2.32 -10.51
CA ALA A 183 16.50 -3.03 -9.37
C ALA A 183 15.22 -2.35 -8.85
N ARG A 184 14.32 -3.17 -8.30
CA ARG A 184 13.10 -2.73 -7.61
C ARG A 184 12.93 -3.55 -6.36
N MET A 185 12.56 -2.87 -5.27
CA MET A 185 12.23 -3.51 -4.00
C MET A 185 10.98 -2.87 -3.42
N GLN A 186 10.08 -3.68 -2.92
CA GLN A 186 8.86 -3.26 -2.25
C GLN A 186 8.63 -4.17 -1.04
N SER A 187 8.79 -3.62 0.15
CA SER A 187 8.54 -4.38 1.38
C SER A 187 7.03 -4.56 1.61
N ALA A 188 6.63 -5.75 2.07
CA ALA A 188 5.25 -6.08 2.45
C ALA A 188 4.83 -5.37 3.75
N ARG A 189 5.78 -5.08 4.62
CA ARG A 189 5.60 -4.35 5.89
C ARG A 189 6.40 -3.07 5.92
N GLN A 190 6.43 -2.40 7.08
CA GLN A 190 7.23 -1.19 7.25
C GLN A 190 8.73 -1.42 7.02
N VAL A 191 9.24 -2.60 7.35
CA VAL A 191 10.62 -3.04 7.10
C VAL A 191 10.62 -4.48 6.60
N GLY A 192 11.56 -4.84 5.71
CA GLY A 192 11.64 -6.12 5.02
C GLY A 192 12.91 -6.92 5.35
N GLY A 193 12.87 -8.22 5.04
CA GLY A 193 14.02 -9.13 5.11
C GLY A 193 14.82 -9.19 3.82
N ASP A 194 14.24 -8.80 2.70
CA ASP A 194 14.87 -8.80 1.40
C ASP A 194 16.02 -7.80 1.28
N PHE A 195 16.98 -8.12 0.46
CA PHE A 195 18.03 -7.20 0.05
C PHE A 195 18.61 -7.53 -1.32
N TYR A 196 19.21 -6.54 -1.92
CA TYR A 196 20.10 -6.71 -3.06
C TYR A 196 21.31 -5.79 -2.93
N ASP A 197 22.37 -6.13 -3.65
CA ASP A 197 23.53 -5.27 -3.78
C ASP A 197 24.20 -5.48 -5.14
N SER A 198 24.84 -4.42 -5.63
CA SER A 198 25.65 -4.45 -6.83
C SER A 198 26.84 -3.53 -6.67
N PHE A 199 28.04 -4.02 -6.93
CA PHE A 199 29.28 -3.27 -6.70
C PHE A 199 30.45 -3.83 -7.48
N LEU A 200 31.46 -3.00 -7.68
CA LEU A 200 32.74 -3.42 -8.25
C LEU A 200 33.64 -4.03 -7.20
N LEU A 201 34.25 -5.16 -7.52
CA LEU A 201 35.33 -5.77 -6.76
C LEU A 201 36.63 -5.02 -6.98
N LYS A 202 37.65 -5.29 -6.13
CA LYS A 202 38.98 -4.64 -6.23
C LYS A 202 39.71 -4.89 -7.56
N ASN A 203 39.40 -5.99 -8.23
CA ASN A 203 39.96 -6.35 -9.53
C ASN A 203 39.16 -5.78 -10.72
N GLY A 204 38.08 -5.04 -10.46
CA GLY A 204 37.20 -4.47 -11.47
C GLY A 204 35.99 -5.34 -11.86
N ASP A 205 35.93 -6.59 -11.43
CA ASP A 205 34.78 -7.46 -11.68
C ASP A 205 33.50 -6.93 -11.03
N VAL A 206 32.34 -7.24 -11.60
CA VAL A 206 31.03 -6.84 -11.09
C VAL A 206 30.49 -7.95 -10.18
N CYS A 207 30.17 -7.61 -8.94
CA CYS A 207 29.46 -8.49 -8.02
C CYS A 207 28.00 -8.03 -7.91
N VAL A 208 27.06 -8.95 -8.11
CA VAL A 208 25.62 -8.74 -7.91
C VAL A 208 25.12 -9.80 -6.93
N CYS A 209 24.35 -9.40 -5.94
CA CYS A 209 23.70 -10.34 -5.03
C CYS A 209 22.27 -9.93 -4.73
N ILE A 210 21.44 -10.95 -4.48
CA ILE A 210 20.08 -10.83 -3.96
C ILE A 210 19.91 -11.85 -2.85
N GLY A 211 19.10 -11.54 -1.85
CA GLY A 211 18.82 -12.49 -0.77
C GLY A 211 17.58 -12.13 0.00
N ASP A 212 17.03 -13.12 0.68
CA ASP A 212 15.90 -13.01 1.58
C ASP A 212 16.22 -13.64 2.93
N VAL A 213 15.93 -12.92 4.00
CA VAL A 213 16.13 -13.32 5.39
C VAL A 213 14.86 -13.96 5.93
N SER A 214 14.98 -15.17 6.45
CA SER A 214 13.87 -15.85 7.11
C SER A 214 13.25 -15.04 8.23
N GLY A 215 11.91 -14.98 8.28
CA GLY A 215 11.16 -14.21 9.27
C GLY A 215 10.77 -12.83 8.76
N LYS A 216 10.14 -12.02 9.61
CA LYS A 216 9.56 -10.72 9.20
C LYS A 216 9.71 -9.67 10.30
N GLY A 217 9.72 -8.42 9.92
CA GLY A 217 9.78 -7.29 10.84
C GLY A 217 11.21 -6.85 11.21
N ILE A 218 11.36 -6.21 12.38
CA ILE A 218 12.61 -5.52 12.77
C ILE A 218 13.81 -6.47 12.84
N ALA A 219 13.61 -7.68 13.38
CA ALA A 219 14.70 -8.64 13.53
C ALA A 219 15.27 -9.04 12.16
N ALA A 220 14.40 -9.43 11.21
CA ALA A 220 14.80 -9.76 9.85
C ALA A 220 15.46 -8.57 9.15
N ALA A 221 14.91 -7.36 9.30
CA ALA A 221 15.47 -6.15 8.72
C ALA A 221 16.87 -5.81 9.23
N LEU A 222 17.14 -5.97 10.52
CA LEU A 222 18.48 -5.75 11.10
C LEU A 222 19.46 -6.82 10.64
N PHE A 223 19.00 -8.08 10.61
CA PHE A 223 19.81 -9.20 10.15
C PHE A 223 20.15 -9.08 8.67
N MET A 224 19.22 -8.58 7.84
CA MET A 224 19.45 -8.25 6.44
C MET A 224 20.58 -7.22 6.25
N VAL A 225 20.57 -6.12 7.02
CA VAL A 225 21.63 -5.10 6.96
C VAL A 225 22.98 -5.69 7.32
N PHE A 226 23.03 -6.53 8.37
CA PHE A 226 24.23 -7.25 8.75
C PHE A 226 24.73 -8.16 7.62
N ALA A 227 23.83 -9.00 7.07
CA ALA A 227 24.15 -9.94 6.00
C ALA A 227 24.66 -9.24 4.73
N LYS A 228 23.95 -8.20 4.26
CA LYS A 228 24.35 -7.40 3.10
C LYS A 228 25.74 -6.81 3.27
N THR A 229 26.01 -6.22 4.44
CA THR A 229 27.30 -5.61 4.74
C THR A 229 28.42 -6.66 4.78
N LEU A 230 28.14 -7.81 5.40
CA LEU A 230 29.08 -8.91 5.51
C LEU A 230 29.41 -9.53 4.14
N ILE A 231 28.39 -9.76 3.29
CA ILE A 231 28.59 -10.26 1.92
C ILE A 231 29.52 -9.29 1.18
N ARG A 232 29.24 -8.00 1.18
CA ARG A 232 30.09 -7.00 0.50
C ARG A 232 31.52 -7.00 1.04
N GLU A 233 31.71 -7.05 2.36
CA GLU A 233 33.02 -7.08 2.98
C GLU A 233 33.83 -8.31 2.54
N LYS A 234 33.25 -9.52 2.67
CA LYS A 234 33.96 -10.76 2.33
C LYS A 234 34.26 -10.88 0.84
N MET A 235 33.32 -10.45 -0.01
CA MET A 235 33.53 -10.43 -1.46
C MET A 235 34.63 -9.44 -1.89
N MET A 236 34.79 -8.32 -1.17
CA MET A 236 35.90 -7.38 -1.41
C MET A 236 37.24 -7.91 -0.95
N ASP A 237 37.31 -8.75 0.09
CA ASP A 237 38.54 -9.18 0.72
C ASP A 237 39.02 -10.55 0.24
N ILE A 238 38.12 -11.44 -0.17
CA ILE A 238 38.43 -12.81 -0.58
C ILE A 238 38.13 -12.94 -2.08
N PRO A 239 39.17 -13.10 -2.94
CA PRO A 239 38.97 -13.16 -4.40
C PRO A 239 38.24 -14.40 -4.90
N ASP A 240 38.28 -15.49 -4.15
CA ASP A 240 37.64 -16.75 -4.50
C ASP A 240 36.20 -16.76 -3.98
N LEU A 241 35.23 -16.87 -4.90
CA LEU A 241 33.77 -16.72 -4.63
C LEU A 241 33.28 -17.75 -3.61
N ASN A 242 33.61 -19.03 -3.77
CA ASN A 242 33.12 -20.07 -2.86
C ASN A 242 33.72 -19.92 -1.46
N GLN A 243 35.00 -19.54 -1.34
CA GLN A 243 35.65 -19.24 -0.04
C GLN A 243 35.02 -18.00 0.61
N ALA A 244 34.73 -16.95 -0.16
CA ALA A 244 34.07 -15.76 0.34
C ALA A 244 32.67 -16.07 0.90
N VAL A 245 31.87 -16.83 0.17
CA VAL A 245 30.52 -17.22 0.61
C VAL A 245 30.54 -18.17 1.79
N THR A 246 31.52 -19.10 1.84
CA THR A 246 31.74 -19.99 2.99
C THR A 246 32.13 -19.18 4.24
N ALA A 247 32.96 -18.16 4.09
CA ALA A 247 33.32 -17.26 5.18
C ALA A 247 32.13 -16.41 5.66
N VAL A 248 31.28 -15.96 4.74
CA VAL A 248 29.99 -15.28 5.06
C VAL A 248 29.11 -16.19 5.90
N ASN A 249 28.93 -17.43 5.47
CA ASN A 249 28.11 -18.41 6.18
C ASN A 249 28.60 -18.66 7.61
N LEU A 250 29.90 -18.88 7.80
CA LEU A 250 30.49 -19.12 9.11
C LEU A 250 30.26 -17.93 10.06
N GLU A 251 30.45 -16.70 9.56
CA GLU A 251 30.27 -15.49 10.38
C GLU A 251 28.77 -15.27 10.72
N ILE A 252 27.86 -15.55 9.78
CA ILE A 252 26.42 -15.52 10.01
C ILE A 252 26.07 -16.53 11.12
N CYS A 253 26.51 -17.79 11.04
CA CYS A 253 26.25 -18.81 12.06
C CYS A 253 26.73 -18.37 13.45
N ASN A 254 27.95 -17.79 13.53
CA ASN A 254 28.52 -17.30 14.77
C ASN A 254 27.79 -16.12 15.40
N SER A 255 27.10 -15.31 14.58
CA SER A 255 26.44 -14.06 15.00
C SER A 255 24.91 -14.16 14.98
N ASN A 256 24.33 -15.35 15.03
CA ASN A 256 22.91 -15.64 14.77
C ASN A 256 22.19 -16.23 16.00
N PRO A 257 21.92 -15.45 17.05
CA PRO A 257 21.28 -15.97 18.26
C PRO A 257 19.81 -16.39 18.06
N GLU A 258 19.15 -15.84 17.05
CA GLU A 258 17.73 -16.11 16.74
C GLU A 258 17.54 -17.30 15.79
N GLY A 259 18.62 -17.88 15.26
CA GLY A 259 18.58 -19.01 14.32
C GLY A 259 17.93 -18.65 12.99
N MET A 260 18.06 -17.40 12.53
CA MET A 260 17.59 -16.97 11.21
C MET A 260 18.52 -17.49 10.11
N PHE A 261 17.96 -17.77 8.94
CA PHE A 261 18.74 -18.16 7.76
C PHE A 261 18.47 -17.19 6.61
N ILE A 262 19.32 -17.23 5.60
CA ILE A 262 19.25 -16.33 4.45
C ILE A 262 19.35 -17.16 3.19
N THR A 263 18.38 -17.04 2.31
CA THR A 263 18.54 -17.49 0.94
C THR A 263 19.28 -16.41 0.15
N ALA A 264 20.32 -16.77 -0.60
CA ALA A 264 21.07 -15.79 -1.37
C ALA A 264 21.56 -16.35 -2.71
N PHE A 265 21.52 -15.51 -3.74
CA PHE A 265 22.21 -15.73 -5.00
C PHE A 265 23.28 -14.65 -5.17
N ILE A 266 24.52 -15.07 -5.35
CA ILE A 266 25.68 -14.19 -5.46
C ILE A 266 26.39 -14.53 -6.77
N ALA A 267 26.56 -13.54 -7.64
CA ALA A 267 27.21 -13.68 -8.94
C ALA A 267 28.38 -12.70 -9.10
N VAL A 268 29.42 -13.15 -9.78
CA VAL A 268 30.59 -12.34 -10.14
C VAL A 268 30.81 -12.42 -11.64
N PHE A 269 30.75 -11.28 -12.29
CA PHE A 269 30.96 -11.09 -13.71
C PHE A 269 32.35 -10.52 -13.94
N GLU A 270 33.17 -11.27 -14.66
CA GLU A 270 34.51 -10.84 -15.04
C GLU A 270 34.42 -9.92 -16.27
N GLN A 271 35.21 -8.82 -16.30
CA GLN A 271 35.12 -7.81 -17.36
C GLN A 271 35.35 -8.38 -18.76
N ASP A 272 36.31 -9.29 -18.93
CA ASP A 272 36.72 -9.80 -20.25
C ASP A 272 36.25 -11.23 -20.52
N SER A 273 35.30 -11.75 -19.72
CA SER A 273 34.75 -13.11 -19.87
C SER A 273 33.31 -13.07 -20.40
N ASP A 274 32.96 -14.02 -21.24
CA ASP A 274 31.58 -14.27 -21.69
C ASP A 274 30.85 -15.26 -20.75
N SER A 275 31.29 -15.33 -19.49
CA SER A 275 30.67 -16.13 -18.45
C SER A 275 30.67 -15.37 -17.12
N PHE A 276 29.85 -15.81 -16.19
CA PHE A 276 29.90 -15.39 -14.80
C PHE A 276 29.96 -16.60 -13.86
N ARG A 277 30.61 -16.39 -12.73
CA ARG A 277 30.63 -17.36 -11.63
C ARG A 277 29.54 -17.02 -10.63
N TYR A 278 28.90 -18.05 -10.06
CA TYR A 278 27.84 -17.84 -9.08
C TYR A 278 27.88 -18.87 -7.96
N VAL A 279 27.30 -18.49 -6.82
CA VAL A 279 26.88 -19.38 -5.73
C VAL A 279 25.40 -19.12 -5.47
N ASN A 280 24.60 -20.20 -5.51
CA ASN A 280 23.21 -20.17 -5.08
C ASN A 280 23.10 -20.86 -3.72
N ALA A 281 22.91 -20.08 -2.67
CA ALA A 281 22.71 -20.54 -1.30
C ALA A 281 21.21 -20.65 -0.97
N GLY A 282 20.52 -21.61 -1.59
CA GLY A 282 19.10 -21.89 -1.34
C GLY A 282 18.12 -20.88 -1.91
N HIS A 283 18.54 -20.01 -2.81
CA HIS A 283 17.70 -18.98 -3.40
C HIS A 283 16.97 -19.46 -4.66
N ASN A 284 15.96 -18.72 -5.11
CA ASN A 284 15.21 -18.99 -6.32
C ASN A 284 16.12 -19.10 -7.55
N LYS A 285 15.72 -19.93 -8.52
CA LYS A 285 16.45 -20.03 -9.79
C LYS A 285 16.32 -18.71 -10.55
N PRO A 286 17.44 -18.11 -11.01
CA PRO A 286 17.39 -16.93 -11.88
C PRO A 286 16.64 -17.20 -13.19
N VAL A 287 16.16 -16.13 -13.82
CA VAL A 287 15.64 -16.15 -15.18
C VAL A 287 16.66 -15.53 -16.11
N LEU A 288 16.96 -16.20 -17.21
CA LEU A 288 17.75 -15.70 -18.32
C LEU A 288 16.83 -15.25 -19.45
N ILE A 289 17.18 -14.13 -20.07
CA ILE A 289 16.42 -13.60 -21.20
C ILE A 289 17.37 -13.45 -22.38
N HIS A 290 17.16 -14.26 -23.38
CA HIS A 290 17.92 -14.29 -24.62
C HIS A 290 17.00 -14.01 -25.81
N ASN A 291 17.31 -13.00 -26.63
CA ASN A 291 16.49 -12.59 -27.78
C ASN A 291 15.00 -12.42 -27.43
N GLY A 292 14.70 -11.78 -26.30
CA GLY A 292 13.34 -11.53 -25.83
C GLY A 292 12.59 -12.75 -25.28
N LYS A 293 13.22 -13.93 -25.17
CA LYS A 293 12.64 -15.13 -24.59
C LYS A 293 13.23 -15.39 -23.21
N ALA A 294 12.37 -15.52 -22.21
CA ALA A 294 12.75 -15.82 -20.84
C ALA A 294 12.70 -17.33 -20.54
N GLU A 295 13.70 -17.83 -19.84
CA GLU A 295 13.77 -19.20 -19.34
C GLU A 295 14.49 -19.28 -18.01
N PHE A 296 14.21 -20.31 -17.18
CA PHE A 296 14.92 -20.51 -15.95
C PHE A 296 16.35 -20.99 -16.18
N MET A 297 17.29 -20.37 -15.48
CA MET A 297 18.67 -20.80 -15.45
C MET A 297 18.79 -22.15 -14.76
N GLU A 298 19.40 -23.14 -15.41
CA GLU A 298 19.79 -24.36 -14.74
C GLU A 298 21.02 -24.14 -13.87
N CYS A 299 20.83 -24.10 -12.56
CA CYS A 299 21.88 -23.79 -11.60
C CYS A 299 21.97 -24.81 -10.46
N LYS A 300 23.18 -25.01 -9.95
CA LYS A 300 23.39 -25.74 -8.70
C LYS A 300 22.86 -24.89 -7.55
N THR A 301 22.13 -25.52 -6.62
CA THR A 301 21.58 -24.86 -5.44
C THR A 301 22.12 -25.53 -4.20
N GLY A 302 22.76 -24.78 -3.32
CA GLY A 302 23.22 -25.19 -2.01
C GLY A 302 22.20 -24.93 -0.90
N ILE A 303 22.65 -25.05 0.35
CA ILE A 303 21.85 -24.76 1.55
C ILE A 303 21.88 -23.25 1.82
N ALA A 304 20.79 -22.71 2.37
CA ALA A 304 20.71 -21.31 2.79
C ALA A 304 21.82 -20.96 3.81
N LEU A 305 22.29 -19.72 3.79
CA LEU A 305 23.30 -19.22 4.72
C LEU A 305 22.74 -19.19 6.16
N GLY A 306 23.58 -19.54 7.13
CA GLY A 306 23.23 -19.48 8.55
C GLY A 306 22.52 -20.73 9.09
N VAL A 307 22.35 -21.79 8.28
CA VAL A 307 21.71 -23.06 8.71
C VAL A 307 22.72 -23.99 9.39
N PHE A 308 23.87 -24.18 8.79
CA PHE A 308 24.96 -25.01 9.32
C PHE A 308 26.31 -24.31 9.14
N ASP A 309 27.17 -24.38 10.11
CA ASP A 309 28.47 -23.69 10.13
C ASP A 309 29.58 -24.43 9.35
N ASP A 310 29.41 -25.71 9.08
CA ASP A 310 30.34 -26.60 8.39
C ASP A 310 30.08 -26.75 6.88
N VAL A 311 29.21 -25.90 6.29
CA VAL A 311 28.88 -25.95 4.85
C VAL A 311 29.99 -25.29 4.03
N GLU A 312 30.51 -26.02 3.04
CA GLU A 312 31.30 -25.46 1.94
C GLU A 312 30.42 -25.23 0.73
N TYR A 313 30.48 -24.03 0.16
CA TYR A 313 29.64 -23.67 -1.00
C TYR A 313 30.42 -23.97 -2.30
N GLU A 314 29.72 -24.60 -3.23
CA GLU A 314 30.23 -24.83 -4.58
C GLU A 314 29.84 -23.66 -5.50
N GLN A 315 30.81 -23.17 -6.26
CA GLN A 315 30.50 -22.24 -7.34
C GLN A 315 30.07 -22.98 -8.62
N GLY A 316 29.15 -22.35 -9.36
CA GLY A 316 28.84 -22.68 -10.73
C GLY A 316 29.40 -21.63 -11.68
N GLU A 317 29.46 -21.95 -12.95
CA GLU A 317 29.79 -21.04 -14.04
C GLU A 317 28.70 -21.11 -15.09
N TYR A 318 28.34 -19.97 -15.70
CA TYR A 318 27.31 -19.88 -16.72
C TYR A 318 27.75 -18.93 -17.82
N ALA A 319 27.49 -19.29 -19.09
CA ALA A 319 27.78 -18.44 -20.24
C ALA A 319 26.83 -17.22 -20.23
N PHE A 320 27.39 -16.04 -20.44
CA PHE A 320 26.65 -14.79 -20.43
C PHE A 320 27.23 -13.84 -21.50
N PRO A 321 26.92 -14.11 -22.78
CA PRO A 321 27.39 -13.30 -23.90
C PRO A 321 26.76 -11.90 -23.90
N ASP A 322 27.25 -11.04 -24.78
CA ASP A 322 26.69 -9.71 -24.98
C ASP A 322 25.20 -9.76 -25.33
N GLY A 323 24.44 -8.81 -24.83
CA GLY A 323 22.98 -8.72 -25.01
C GLY A 323 22.15 -9.60 -24.08
N GLU A 324 22.77 -10.53 -23.34
CA GLU A 324 22.09 -11.41 -22.39
C GLU A 324 21.59 -10.61 -21.16
N ILE A 325 20.42 -11.01 -20.62
CA ILE A 325 19.83 -10.40 -19.43
C ILE A 325 19.63 -11.48 -18.35
N LEU A 326 20.14 -11.19 -17.14
CA LEU A 326 19.91 -11.98 -15.95
C LEU A 326 18.87 -11.29 -15.08
N TYR A 327 17.77 -12.00 -14.75
CA TYR A 327 16.74 -11.54 -13.85
C TYR A 327 16.76 -12.36 -12.56
N LEU A 328 17.04 -11.69 -11.45
CA LEU A 328 17.04 -12.24 -10.10
C LEU A 328 15.80 -11.74 -9.35
N TYR A 329 15.21 -12.58 -8.51
CA TYR A 329 14.00 -12.24 -7.78
C TYR A 329 13.86 -13.04 -6.49
N THR A 330 13.16 -12.48 -5.50
CA THR A 330 12.76 -13.17 -4.28
C THR A 330 11.40 -13.85 -4.47
N ASP A 331 11.08 -14.83 -3.62
CA ASP A 331 9.87 -15.64 -3.70
C ASP A 331 8.57 -14.82 -3.64
N GLY A 332 8.60 -13.62 -2.98
CA GLY A 332 7.48 -12.70 -2.98
C GLY A 332 6.98 -12.28 -4.37
N VAL A 333 7.79 -12.44 -5.43
CA VAL A 333 7.33 -12.25 -6.82
C VAL A 333 6.41 -13.37 -7.25
N THR A 334 6.84 -14.62 -7.11
CA THR A 334 6.05 -15.80 -7.53
C THR A 334 4.94 -16.15 -6.57
N GLU A 335 5.10 -15.83 -5.28
CA GLU A 335 4.10 -16.04 -4.23
C GLU A 335 3.12 -14.88 -4.08
N ALA A 336 3.26 -13.81 -4.86
CA ALA A 336 2.27 -12.74 -4.89
C ALA A 336 0.88 -13.29 -5.22
N ILE A 337 -0.14 -12.83 -4.49
CA ILE A 337 -1.51 -13.34 -4.63
C ILE A 337 -2.46 -12.29 -5.20
N ASN A 338 -3.42 -12.76 -6.00
CA ASN A 338 -4.54 -11.96 -6.48
C ASN A 338 -5.74 -12.00 -5.50
N LYS A 339 -6.84 -11.33 -5.85
CA LYS A 339 -8.10 -11.32 -5.06
C LYS A 339 -8.71 -12.71 -4.88
N GLU A 340 -8.46 -13.61 -5.82
CA GLU A 340 -8.92 -15.00 -5.80
C GLU A 340 -7.97 -15.93 -5.03
N LYS A 341 -6.90 -15.38 -4.40
CA LYS A 341 -5.86 -16.12 -3.67
C LYS A 341 -5.06 -17.09 -4.54
N GLN A 342 -4.89 -16.79 -5.81
CA GLN A 342 -4.02 -17.54 -6.70
C GLN A 342 -2.62 -16.90 -6.69
N PHE A 343 -1.58 -17.73 -6.75
CA PHE A 343 -0.20 -17.26 -6.86
C PHE A 343 0.10 -16.76 -8.27
N PHE A 344 0.99 -15.78 -8.37
CA PHE A 344 1.51 -15.31 -9.66
C PHE A 344 2.21 -16.44 -10.39
N GLY A 345 3.10 -17.14 -9.73
CA GLY A 345 3.73 -18.37 -10.20
C GLY A 345 4.78 -18.15 -11.30
N ASP A 346 5.44 -19.26 -11.63
CA ASP A 346 6.58 -19.30 -12.55
C ASP A 346 6.18 -18.97 -14.00
N GLU A 347 5.02 -19.44 -14.45
CA GLU A 347 4.55 -19.22 -15.83
C GLU A 347 4.31 -17.73 -16.12
N ASN A 348 3.63 -17.02 -15.18
CA ASN A 348 3.39 -15.60 -15.33
C ASN A 348 4.68 -14.78 -15.22
N LEU A 349 5.64 -15.23 -14.39
CA LEU A 349 6.95 -14.60 -14.29
C LEU A 349 7.70 -14.69 -15.63
N LEU A 350 7.82 -15.88 -16.22
CA LEU A 350 8.49 -16.06 -17.52
C LEU A 350 7.79 -15.25 -18.62
N HIS A 351 6.46 -15.23 -18.63
CA HIS A 351 5.70 -14.41 -19.58
C HIS A 351 5.96 -12.91 -19.38
N ALA A 352 6.00 -12.43 -18.15
CA ALA A 352 6.27 -11.03 -17.83
C ALA A 352 7.70 -10.59 -18.19
N CYS A 353 8.67 -11.51 -18.10
CA CYS A 353 10.05 -11.26 -18.49
C CYS A 353 10.28 -11.35 -20.00
N SER A 354 9.44 -12.08 -20.75
CA SER A 354 9.57 -12.20 -22.21
C SER A 354 9.10 -10.95 -22.95
N ALA A 355 9.68 -10.68 -24.10
CA ALA A 355 9.23 -9.61 -24.98
C ALA A 355 7.80 -9.90 -25.50
N PRO A 356 6.96 -8.88 -25.70
CA PRO A 356 5.60 -9.08 -26.21
C PRO A 356 5.63 -9.60 -27.65
N GLU A 357 4.89 -10.68 -27.94
CA GLU A 357 4.81 -11.33 -29.27
C GLU A 357 4.32 -10.41 -30.41
N ASN A 358 3.87 -9.18 -30.11
CA ASN A 358 3.30 -8.24 -31.08
C ASN A 358 4.21 -7.07 -31.45
N ALA A 359 5.46 -7.04 -31.03
CA ALA A 359 6.38 -5.96 -31.41
C ALA A 359 6.59 -5.84 -32.95
N GLU A 360 6.36 -6.94 -33.69
CA GLU A 360 6.41 -6.93 -35.18
C GLU A 360 5.17 -6.31 -35.86
N LYS A 361 4.06 -6.06 -35.15
CA LYS A 361 2.80 -5.58 -35.77
C LYS A 361 2.47 -4.11 -35.55
N GLU A 362 3.03 -3.45 -34.56
CA GLU A 362 2.70 -2.05 -34.28
C GLU A 362 3.41 -1.04 -35.16
N VAL A 363 4.53 -1.40 -35.80
CA VAL A 363 5.24 -0.52 -36.75
C VAL A 363 4.46 -0.35 -38.07
N LEU A 364 3.45 -1.18 -38.34
CA LEU A 364 2.67 -1.16 -39.59
C LEU A 364 1.29 -0.49 -39.50
N SER A 365 0.85 0.02 -38.36
CA SER A 365 -0.50 0.57 -38.21
C SER A 365 -0.64 2.08 -38.27
N ASP A 366 0.45 2.85 -38.26
CA ASP A 366 0.40 4.33 -38.25
C ASP A 366 0.69 5.01 -39.61
N ALA A 367 0.76 4.24 -40.69
CA ALA A 367 0.80 4.78 -42.04
C ALA A 367 -0.57 4.64 -42.72
N GLY A 368 -1.46 5.56 -42.38
CA GLY A 368 -2.77 5.72 -43.03
C GLY A 368 -2.66 6.35 -44.42
N SER A 369 -3.25 5.67 -45.40
CA SER A 369 -3.79 6.13 -46.70
C SER A 369 -2.87 6.34 -47.91
N THR A 370 -2.83 5.28 -48.76
CA THR A 370 -3.06 5.22 -50.25
C THR A 370 -2.22 6.04 -51.23
N PRO A 371 -2.16 5.71 -52.54
CA PRO A 371 -2.25 4.40 -53.23
C PRO A 371 -1.17 4.21 -54.33
N GLU A 372 -1.14 2.94 -54.83
CA GLU A 372 -0.74 2.50 -56.19
C GLU A 372 0.65 2.79 -56.72
N ASN A 373 1.36 1.72 -57.05
CA ASN A 373 2.54 1.58 -57.91
C ASN A 373 3.90 1.83 -57.25
N ALA A 374 4.44 0.77 -56.66
CA ALA A 374 5.89 0.52 -56.70
C ALA A 374 6.14 -0.99 -56.67
N GLU A 375 6.87 -1.39 -57.67
CA GLU A 375 7.31 -2.74 -57.96
C GLU A 375 8.18 -3.30 -56.83
N LYS A 376 8.10 -4.62 -56.66
CA LYS A 376 8.87 -5.46 -55.76
C LYS A 376 10.38 -5.15 -55.82
N GLU A 377 10.93 -4.64 -54.76
CA GLU A 377 12.27 -4.97 -54.32
C GLU A 377 12.15 -5.79 -53.01
N VAL A 378 12.50 -7.07 -53.14
CA VAL A 378 12.69 -7.96 -52.02
C VAL A 378 14.02 -7.61 -51.37
N LEU A 379 14.02 -6.75 -50.37
CA LEU A 379 15.12 -6.65 -49.43
C LEU A 379 14.72 -7.42 -48.17
N SER A 380 15.44 -8.50 -47.95
CA SER A 380 15.45 -9.28 -46.74
C SER A 380 16.12 -8.43 -45.63
N ASP A 381 15.32 -7.60 -44.96
CA ASP A 381 15.72 -7.06 -43.68
C ASP A 381 14.91 -7.81 -42.63
N ALA A 382 15.57 -8.76 -41.97
CA ALA A 382 15.08 -9.37 -40.76
C ALA A 382 15.05 -8.24 -39.71
N GLY A 383 13.87 -7.68 -39.50
CA GLY A 383 13.67 -6.65 -38.50
C GLY A 383 14.15 -7.18 -37.15
N SER A 384 15.25 -6.65 -36.64
CA SER A 384 15.74 -6.91 -35.31
C SER A 384 14.65 -6.47 -34.33
N VAL A 385 14.16 -7.40 -33.51
CA VAL A 385 13.32 -7.09 -32.34
C VAL A 385 14.09 -6.04 -31.51
N PRO A 386 13.48 -4.92 -31.13
CA PRO A 386 14.14 -3.93 -30.28
C PRO A 386 14.71 -4.66 -29.04
N GLU A 387 15.99 -4.49 -28.80
CA GLU A 387 16.66 -5.15 -27.69
C GLU A 387 16.18 -4.53 -26.36
N ASP A 388 15.53 -5.36 -25.52
CA ASP A 388 15.06 -4.94 -24.20
C ASP A 388 16.21 -4.38 -23.35
N THR A 389 16.00 -3.26 -22.68
CA THR A 389 16.91 -2.76 -21.65
C THR A 389 16.63 -3.43 -20.30
N ALA A 390 17.59 -3.45 -19.38
CA ALA A 390 17.39 -3.96 -18.03
C ALA A 390 16.20 -3.27 -17.33
N THR A 391 16.01 -1.98 -17.56
CA THR A 391 14.92 -1.19 -16.99
C THR A 391 13.57 -1.56 -17.58
N GLU A 392 13.47 -1.78 -18.88
CA GLU A 392 12.22 -2.18 -19.55
C GLU A 392 11.75 -3.55 -19.08
N VAL A 393 12.64 -4.53 -18.94
CA VAL A 393 12.32 -5.84 -18.38
C VAL A 393 11.84 -5.72 -16.94
N CYS A 394 12.53 -4.93 -16.13
CA CYS A 394 12.16 -4.71 -14.74
C CYS A 394 10.77 -4.04 -14.62
N GLU A 395 10.50 -3.00 -15.40
CA GLU A 395 9.22 -2.29 -15.38
C GLU A 395 8.07 -3.14 -15.93
N ARG A 396 8.32 -3.96 -16.95
CA ARG A 396 7.35 -4.91 -17.49
C ARG A 396 6.94 -5.95 -16.44
N ALA A 397 7.91 -6.53 -15.72
CA ALA A 397 7.65 -7.45 -14.63
C ALA A 397 6.86 -6.78 -13.48
N VAL A 398 7.23 -5.57 -13.09
CA VAL A 398 6.49 -4.78 -12.07
C VAL A 398 5.06 -4.49 -12.51
N SER A 399 4.85 -4.12 -13.77
CA SER A 399 3.52 -3.82 -14.31
C SER A 399 2.62 -5.05 -14.35
N ALA A 400 3.15 -6.18 -14.82
CA ALA A 400 2.44 -7.46 -14.85
C ALA A 400 2.03 -7.88 -13.43
N LEU A 401 2.95 -7.78 -12.47
CA LEU A 401 2.71 -8.13 -11.08
C LEU A 401 1.65 -7.21 -10.44
N LYS A 402 1.73 -5.90 -10.64
CA LYS A 402 0.71 -4.94 -10.16
C LYS A 402 -0.66 -5.21 -10.75
N THR A 403 -0.73 -5.55 -12.03
CA THR A 403 -2.00 -5.89 -12.70
C THR A 403 -2.61 -7.15 -12.11
N PHE A 404 -1.78 -8.16 -11.81
CA PHE A 404 -2.21 -9.41 -11.21
C PHE A 404 -2.70 -9.23 -9.77
N ILE A 405 -1.97 -8.52 -8.91
CA ILE A 405 -2.31 -8.27 -7.50
C ILE A 405 -3.58 -7.41 -7.39
N GLY A 406 -3.73 -6.39 -8.25
CA GLY A 406 -4.83 -5.41 -8.16
C GLY A 406 -4.63 -4.38 -7.05
N THR A 407 -5.62 -3.48 -6.86
CA THR A 407 -5.49 -2.29 -5.98
C THR A 407 -5.76 -2.53 -4.50
N ASP A 408 -6.42 -3.63 -4.12
CA ASP A 408 -6.96 -3.83 -2.76
C ASP A 408 -6.45 -5.10 -2.06
N THR A 409 -5.36 -5.70 -2.56
CA THR A 409 -4.80 -6.94 -2.00
C THR A 409 -3.57 -6.62 -1.16
N GLU A 410 -3.58 -7.02 0.11
CA GLU A 410 -2.38 -6.93 0.97
C GLU A 410 -1.31 -7.89 0.47
N GLN A 411 -0.11 -7.39 0.40
CA GLN A 411 1.07 -8.14 0.02
C GLN A 411 1.57 -8.98 1.20
N PHE A 412 1.84 -10.27 0.94
CA PHE A 412 2.23 -11.21 2.00
C PHE A 412 3.73 -11.21 2.27
N ASP A 413 4.56 -11.02 1.24
CA ASP A 413 6.00 -11.02 1.34
C ASP A 413 6.65 -9.86 0.59
N ASP A 414 7.91 -9.61 0.93
CA ASP A 414 8.73 -8.59 0.29
C ASP A 414 8.93 -8.98 -1.18
N ILE A 415 8.88 -8.01 -2.08
CA ILE A 415 9.10 -8.20 -3.51
C ILE A 415 10.38 -7.50 -3.88
N THR A 416 11.37 -8.28 -4.28
CA THR A 416 12.64 -7.75 -4.76
C THR A 416 12.99 -8.37 -6.10
N MET A 417 13.42 -7.54 -7.03
CA MET A 417 13.92 -7.97 -8.34
C MET A 417 15.12 -7.14 -8.75
N VAL A 418 16.08 -7.82 -9.36
CA VAL A 418 17.31 -7.22 -9.89
C VAL A 418 17.50 -7.74 -11.29
N VAL A 419 17.64 -6.85 -12.23
CA VAL A 419 17.86 -7.14 -13.64
C VAL A 419 19.22 -6.63 -14.04
N LEU A 420 20.08 -7.50 -14.51
CA LEU A 420 21.39 -7.17 -15.03
C LEU A 420 21.42 -7.49 -16.53
N LYS A 421 21.73 -6.49 -17.34
CA LYS A 421 21.99 -6.65 -18.77
C LYS A 421 23.46 -6.44 -19.05
N ARG A 422 24.03 -7.32 -19.85
CA ARG A 422 25.32 -7.07 -20.46
C ARG A 422 25.12 -6.25 -21.72
N HIS A 423 25.77 -5.08 -21.80
CA HIS A 423 25.81 -4.29 -23.01
C HIS A 423 26.79 -4.86 -24.00
N ASP A 424 26.50 -4.69 -25.28
CA ASP A 424 27.49 -4.93 -26.31
C ASP A 424 28.75 -4.12 -26.00
N ARG A 425 29.89 -4.79 -25.92
CA ARG A 425 31.18 -4.14 -25.63
C ARG A 425 31.50 -3.08 -26.67
N TYR A 426 30.97 -3.24 -27.87
CA TYR A 426 31.09 -2.30 -28.97
C TYR A 426 29.88 -2.42 -29.90
N LEU A 427 29.50 -1.29 -30.46
CA LEU A 427 28.51 -1.22 -31.52
C LEU A 427 29.21 -1.37 -32.87
N GLU A 428 28.90 -2.47 -33.58
CA GLU A 428 29.33 -2.66 -34.96
C GLU A 428 28.49 -1.78 -35.88
N LEU A 429 29.14 -1.01 -36.72
CA LEU A 429 28.52 -0.04 -37.63
C LEU A 429 28.92 -0.34 -39.07
N ALA A 430 27.95 -0.32 -39.96
CA ALA A 430 28.21 -0.32 -41.39
C ALA A 430 28.72 1.06 -41.86
N HIS A 431 29.38 1.06 -43.01
CA HIS A 431 29.86 2.29 -43.66
C HIS A 431 28.69 3.04 -44.34
N ASP A 432 27.69 3.44 -43.55
CA ASP A 432 26.47 4.11 -44.02
C ASP A 432 25.94 5.09 -42.96
N MET A 433 25.58 6.29 -43.39
CA MET A 433 25.03 7.32 -42.47
C MET A 433 23.70 6.95 -41.81
N SER A 434 22.98 5.93 -42.29
CA SER A 434 21.78 5.41 -41.63
C SER A 434 22.06 4.81 -40.27
N GLU A 435 23.31 4.45 -39.95
CA GLU A 435 23.74 3.93 -38.65
C GLU A 435 23.69 4.99 -37.51
N LEU A 436 23.51 6.26 -37.82
CA LEU A 436 23.42 7.32 -36.81
C LEU A 436 22.29 7.09 -35.78
N ASP A 437 21.17 6.51 -36.19
CA ASP A 437 20.09 6.19 -35.27
C ASP A 437 20.50 5.07 -34.30
N ARG A 438 21.29 4.10 -34.72
CA ARG A 438 21.85 3.04 -33.85
C ARG A 438 22.89 3.62 -32.87
N ILE A 439 23.76 4.52 -33.34
CA ILE A 439 24.69 5.25 -32.46
C ILE A 439 23.92 6.03 -31.40
N ARG A 440 22.84 6.70 -31.79
CA ARG A 440 21.98 7.44 -30.87
C ARG A 440 21.35 6.51 -29.83
N GLN A 441 20.75 5.39 -30.24
CA GLN A 441 20.14 4.41 -29.33
C GLN A 441 21.18 3.85 -28.35
N TYR A 442 22.36 3.49 -28.85
CA TYR A 442 23.48 2.99 -28.05
C TYR A 442 23.90 3.99 -26.96
N ILE A 443 24.16 5.26 -27.33
CA ILE A 443 24.59 6.30 -26.37
C ILE A 443 23.48 6.61 -25.35
N PHE A 444 22.21 6.68 -25.80
CA PHE A 444 21.09 7.04 -24.94
C PHE A 444 20.64 5.88 -24.02
N ALA A 445 21.10 4.66 -24.26
CA ALA A 445 20.91 3.53 -23.36
C ALA A 445 21.74 3.63 -22.08
N PHE A 446 22.86 4.36 -22.09
CA PHE A 446 23.69 4.55 -20.89
C PHE A 446 23.02 5.49 -19.88
N PRO A 447 23.20 5.29 -18.55
CA PRO A 447 22.59 6.10 -17.49
C PRO A 447 23.36 7.41 -17.22
N TYR A 448 23.79 8.09 -18.28
CA TYR A 448 24.43 9.41 -18.20
C TYR A 448 23.40 10.53 -18.13
N ASP A 449 23.83 11.72 -17.67
CA ASP A 449 23.01 12.92 -17.75
C ASP A 449 22.59 13.23 -19.19
N GLU A 450 21.35 13.70 -19.38
CA GLU A 450 20.77 13.98 -20.70
C GLU A 450 21.57 15.04 -21.51
N ALA A 451 22.19 16.02 -20.82
CA ALA A 451 23.03 17.01 -21.49
C ALA A 451 24.33 16.36 -21.98
N LEU A 452 24.89 15.45 -21.18
CA LEU A 452 26.09 14.71 -21.52
C LEU A 452 25.84 13.71 -22.67
N LYS A 453 24.74 12.97 -22.66
CA LYS A 453 24.33 12.10 -23.77
C LYS A 453 24.25 12.86 -25.10
N LYS A 454 23.60 14.02 -25.07
CA LYS A 454 23.51 14.90 -26.27
C LYS A 454 24.88 15.39 -26.74
N LYS A 455 25.76 15.73 -25.80
CA LYS A 455 27.13 16.16 -26.07
C LYS A 455 27.96 15.04 -26.70
N ILE A 456 27.91 13.84 -26.13
CA ILE A 456 28.57 12.64 -26.66
C ILE A 456 28.02 12.30 -28.04
N PHE A 457 26.70 12.27 -28.22
CA PHE A 457 26.08 11.95 -29.51
C PHE A 457 26.49 12.92 -30.60
N LEU A 458 26.53 14.22 -30.32
CA LEU A 458 26.96 15.24 -31.30
C LEU A 458 28.41 15.06 -31.74
N VAL A 459 29.27 14.64 -30.81
CA VAL A 459 30.67 14.32 -31.14
C VAL A 459 30.75 13.03 -31.96
N CYS A 460 29.97 11.99 -31.58
CA CYS A 460 29.94 10.73 -32.33
C CYS A 460 29.41 10.91 -33.76
N ASP A 461 28.38 11.74 -33.95
CA ASP A 461 27.85 12.11 -35.26
C ASP A 461 28.93 12.69 -36.17
N GLU A 462 29.68 13.65 -35.67
CA GLU A 462 30.78 14.30 -36.45
C GLU A 462 31.91 13.30 -36.76
N ILE A 463 32.35 12.49 -35.78
CA ILE A 463 33.42 11.53 -35.98
C ILE A 463 32.97 10.43 -36.96
N PHE A 464 31.78 9.87 -36.77
CA PHE A 464 31.25 8.84 -37.65
C PHE A 464 31.07 9.33 -39.08
N SER A 465 30.52 10.53 -39.24
CA SER A 465 30.41 11.20 -40.55
C SER A 465 31.76 11.34 -41.25
N ASN A 466 32.82 11.67 -40.49
CA ASN A 466 34.17 11.76 -41.01
C ASN A 466 34.74 10.39 -41.39
N ILE A 467 34.51 9.35 -40.61
CA ILE A 467 34.93 7.98 -40.93
C ILE A 467 34.23 7.52 -42.22
N VAL A 468 32.90 7.64 -42.31
CA VAL A 468 32.13 7.27 -43.50
C VAL A 468 32.57 8.08 -44.74
N SER A 469 32.93 9.35 -44.58
CA SER A 469 33.29 10.19 -45.73
C SER A 469 34.73 10.01 -46.23
N TYR A 470 35.68 9.64 -45.33
CA TYR A 470 37.10 9.77 -45.63
C TYR A 470 37.93 8.54 -45.34
N SER A 471 37.53 7.61 -44.44
CA SER A 471 38.36 6.47 -44.06
C SER A 471 38.33 5.32 -45.04
N GLY A 472 37.19 5.14 -45.75
CA GLY A 472 36.95 3.98 -46.60
C GLY A 472 36.92 2.65 -45.82
N ALA A 473 36.60 2.68 -44.54
CA ALA A 473 36.51 1.53 -43.69
C ALA A 473 35.36 0.62 -44.08
N GLU A 474 35.54 -0.71 -44.00
CA GLU A 474 34.47 -1.70 -44.13
C GLU A 474 33.87 -2.05 -42.78
N HIS A 475 34.67 -2.02 -41.71
CA HIS A 475 34.26 -2.31 -40.33
C HIS A 475 34.54 -1.11 -39.44
N ILE A 476 33.49 -0.62 -38.79
CA ILE A 476 33.56 0.48 -37.83
C ILE A 476 32.98 0.00 -36.50
N GLN A 477 33.70 0.19 -35.41
CA GLN A 477 33.29 -0.16 -34.08
C GLN A 477 33.24 1.08 -33.19
N LEU A 478 32.17 1.23 -32.42
CA LEU A 478 32.02 2.27 -31.41
C LEU A 478 31.91 1.64 -30.04
N ARG A 479 32.75 2.05 -29.09
CA ARG A 479 32.67 1.65 -27.68
C ARG A 479 32.54 2.87 -26.78
N CYS A 480 31.63 2.81 -25.82
CA CYS A 480 31.54 3.78 -24.73
C CYS A 480 31.88 3.09 -23.41
N SER A 481 32.77 3.70 -22.61
CA SER A 481 33.20 3.16 -21.33
C SER A 481 33.28 4.27 -20.27
N LYS A 482 32.96 3.96 -19.00
CA LYS A 482 33.06 4.89 -17.89
C LYS A 482 34.17 4.45 -16.92
N ASN A 483 35.13 5.34 -16.67
CA ASN A 483 36.20 5.14 -15.69
C ASN A 483 36.18 6.28 -14.66
N ASN A 484 35.66 6.02 -13.46
CA ASN A 484 35.39 7.02 -12.42
C ASN A 484 34.50 8.17 -12.90
N ASP A 485 35.04 9.39 -13.01
CA ASP A 485 34.35 10.60 -13.46
C ASP A 485 34.55 10.88 -14.96
N HIS A 486 35.21 9.96 -15.68
CA HIS A 486 35.52 10.11 -17.10
C HIS A 486 34.76 9.08 -17.93
N ILE A 487 34.26 9.52 -19.08
CA ILE A 487 33.62 8.65 -20.08
C ILE A 487 34.52 8.63 -21.29
N ASN A 488 34.97 7.44 -21.70
CA ASN A 488 35.72 7.22 -22.91
C ASN A 488 34.80 6.73 -24.01
N VAL A 489 34.87 7.38 -25.15
CA VAL A 489 34.22 6.96 -26.38
C VAL A 489 35.30 6.62 -27.39
N VAL A 490 35.32 5.40 -27.85
CA VAL A 490 36.36 4.86 -28.74
C VAL A 490 35.75 4.47 -30.06
N PHE A 491 36.24 5.08 -31.13
CA PHE A 491 36.00 4.61 -32.51
C PHE A 491 37.20 3.80 -32.97
N THR A 492 36.92 2.62 -33.50
CA THR A 492 37.90 1.77 -34.18
C THR A 492 37.42 1.50 -35.59
N ASP A 493 38.23 1.74 -36.59
CA ASP A 493 37.91 1.46 -37.98
C ASP A 493 39.10 0.83 -38.73
N ASP A 494 38.84 0.02 -39.75
CA ASP A 494 39.81 -0.65 -40.58
C ASP A 494 40.16 0.11 -41.86
N GLY A 495 39.79 1.40 -41.92
CA GLY A 495 40.09 2.25 -43.03
C GLY A 495 41.56 2.64 -43.19
N ALA A 496 41.84 3.44 -44.19
CA ALA A 496 43.19 3.97 -44.40
C ALA A 496 43.65 4.79 -43.17
N GLU A 497 44.95 4.74 -42.86
CA GLU A 497 45.51 5.53 -41.75
C GLU A 497 45.14 6.99 -41.87
N PHE A 498 44.34 7.50 -40.96
CA PHE A 498 43.83 8.87 -40.97
C PHE A 498 43.77 9.45 -39.56
N ASN A 499 44.75 10.31 -39.24
CA ASN A 499 44.75 11.01 -37.95
C ASN A 499 43.97 12.30 -38.07
N SER A 500 42.72 12.29 -37.65
CA SER A 500 41.85 13.47 -37.64
C SER A 500 42.35 14.59 -36.70
N LEU A 501 43.33 14.33 -35.82
CA LEU A 501 43.88 15.31 -34.90
C LEU A 501 45.04 16.13 -35.51
N GLU A 502 45.71 15.62 -36.55
CA GLU A 502 46.88 16.25 -37.15
C GLU A 502 46.54 17.26 -38.24
N ASN A 503 45.32 17.31 -38.76
CA ASN A 503 44.87 18.28 -39.75
C ASN A 503 44.69 19.70 -39.16
N ASN A 504 45.70 20.20 -38.45
CA ASN A 504 45.82 21.61 -38.03
C ASN A 504 46.82 22.33 -38.92
N THR A 505 46.57 22.40 -40.20
CA THR A 505 47.16 23.53 -40.95
C THR A 505 46.28 24.74 -40.69
N GLU A 506 46.84 25.73 -39.97
CA GLU A 506 46.41 27.13 -40.01
C GLU A 506 46.31 27.59 -41.48
N LYS A 507 45.21 27.25 -42.13
CA LYS A 507 44.76 27.98 -43.33
C LYS A 507 43.91 29.12 -42.87
N GLU A 508 44.43 30.31 -43.15
CA GLU A 508 43.77 31.60 -42.99
C GLU A 508 42.32 31.55 -43.50
N PHE A 509 41.48 32.22 -42.78
CA PHE A 509 40.04 32.43 -43.00
C PHE A 509 39.74 33.08 -44.35
N GLU A 510 39.81 32.39 -45.47
CA GLU A 510 39.36 32.98 -46.78
C GLU A 510 38.54 32.01 -47.65
N ASP A 511 38.36 30.74 -47.31
CA ASP A 511 37.44 29.90 -48.07
C ASP A 511 36.51 29.15 -47.10
N PHE A 512 35.21 29.50 -47.12
CA PHE A 512 34.11 28.79 -46.46
C PHE A 512 33.86 27.46 -47.18
N ASP A 513 34.77 26.51 -47.04
CA ASP A 513 34.48 25.12 -47.35
C ASP A 513 34.27 24.34 -46.06
N THR A 514 33.16 23.63 -45.99
CA THR A 514 32.43 23.16 -44.81
C THR A 514 33.12 22.10 -43.94
N GLY A 515 34.39 21.77 -44.12
CA GLY A 515 35.09 20.63 -43.52
C GLY A 515 35.86 20.89 -42.20
N GLY A 516 36.03 22.13 -41.76
CA GLY A 516 36.90 22.44 -40.61
C GLY A 516 36.21 22.75 -39.28
N MET A 517 34.90 22.95 -39.29
CA MET A 517 34.15 23.44 -38.12
C MET A 517 33.76 22.31 -37.16
N GLY A 518 33.53 21.09 -37.64
CA GLY A 518 33.13 19.96 -36.86
C GLY A 518 34.22 19.46 -35.93
N LEU A 519 35.45 19.28 -36.41
CA LEU A 519 36.59 18.86 -35.58
C LEU A 519 36.92 19.91 -34.50
N MET A 520 36.73 21.19 -34.74
CA MET A 520 36.89 22.26 -33.77
C MET A 520 35.80 22.17 -32.67
N LEU A 521 34.58 21.75 -33.03
CA LEU A 521 33.51 21.48 -32.10
C LEU A 521 33.83 20.27 -31.22
N VAL A 522 34.28 19.17 -31.83
CA VAL A 522 34.71 17.95 -31.12
C VAL A 522 35.80 18.29 -30.10
N LYS A 523 36.87 19.01 -30.49
CA LYS A 523 37.95 19.47 -29.59
C LYS A 523 37.46 20.31 -28.41
N LYS A 524 36.38 21.06 -28.56
CA LYS A 524 35.79 21.87 -27.47
C LYS A 524 34.89 21.06 -26.56
N MET A 525 34.33 19.95 -27.03
CA MET A 525 33.40 19.13 -26.30
C MET A 525 34.08 17.98 -25.53
N CYS A 526 35.21 17.50 -25.99
CA CYS A 526 35.98 16.47 -25.27
C CYS A 526 36.93 17.10 -24.23
N SER A 527 37.20 16.40 -23.15
CA SER A 527 38.22 16.76 -22.16
C SER A 527 39.63 16.35 -22.62
N ASP A 528 39.72 15.21 -23.32
CA ASP A 528 40.97 14.76 -23.98
C ASP A 528 40.64 13.96 -25.25
N MET A 529 41.62 13.84 -26.15
CA MET A 529 41.50 13.09 -27.40
C MET A 529 42.84 12.46 -27.74
N LYS A 530 42.82 11.14 -28.04
CA LYS A 530 44.02 10.36 -28.41
C LYS A 530 43.73 9.56 -29.67
N TYR A 531 44.71 9.56 -30.58
CA TYR A 531 44.65 8.76 -31.80
C TYR A 531 45.83 7.78 -31.86
N HIS A 532 45.54 6.55 -32.27
CA HIS A 532 46.55 5.53 -32.52
C HIS A 532 46.22 4.77 -33.81
N TYR A 533 47.25 4.39 -34.56
CA TYR A 533 47.12 3.46 -35.66
C TYR A 533 47.87 2.19 -35.31
N THR A 534 47.17 1.07 -35.11
CA THR A 534 47.76 -0.17 -34.64
C THR A 534 47.07 -1.36 -35.32
N ASP A 535 47.87 -2.33 -35.78
CA ASP A 535 47.39 -3.56 -36.43
C ASP A 535 46.47 -3.32 -37.64
N GLY A 536 46.70 -2.21 -38.41
CA GLY A 536 45.91 -1.88 -39.58
C GLY A 536 44.57 -1.22 -39.25
N LYS A 537 44.38 -0.73 -38.01
CA LYS A 537 43.14 -0.08 -37.55
C LYS A 537 43.44 1.33 -37.01
N ASN A 538 42.58 2.27 -37.32
CA ASN A 538 42.50 3.55 -36.67
C ASN A 538 41.79 3.38 -35.34
N VAL A 539 42.32 3.91 -34.24
CA VAL A 539 41.73 3.95 -32.92
C VAL A 539 41.70 5.38 -32.41
N LEU A 540 40.52 5.96 -32.32
CA LEU A 540 40.30 7.31 -31.81
C LEU A 540 39.61 7.21 -30.44
N VAL A 541 40.27 7.68 -29.38
CA VAL A 541 39.75 7.76 -28.03
C VAL A 541 39.36 9.20 -27.71
N LEU A 542 38.12 9.41 -27.31
CA LEU A 542 37.52 10.67 -26.93
C LEU A 542 37.12 10.60 -25.46
N GLU A 543 37.59 11.53 -24.64
CA GLU A 543 37.31 11.54 -23.20
C GLU A 543 36.35 12.68 -22.84
N PHE A 544 35.35 12.38 -22.01
CA PHE A 544 34.39 13.36 -21.49
C PHE A 544 34.40 13.30 -19.96
N THR A 545 34.22 14.42 -19.30
CA THR A 545 34.00 14.56 -17.87
C THR A 545 32.51 14.76 -17.56
N GLU A 546 32.03 14.10 -16.55
CA GLU A 546 30.64 14.22 -16.06
C GLU A 546 30.37 15.58 -15.42
#